data_1f8d1c12b05b883cda271ff84827bcde
#
_entry.id   1f8d1c12b05b883cda271ff84827bcde
#
_cell.length_a   1.000
_cell.length_b   1.000
_cell.length_c   1.000
_cell.angle_alpha   90.00
_cell.angle_beta   90.00
_cell.angle_gamma   90.00
#
_symmetry.space_group_name_H-M   'P 1'
#
loop_
_entity.id
_entity.type
_entity.pdbx_description
1 polymer ?
#
loop_
_entity_poly.entity_id
_entity_poly.type
_entity_poly.pdbx_seq_one_letter_code
_entity_poly.pdbx_strand_id
1 'polypeptide(L)'
;MSAIVRTLYSNDDVLVEGIKLDRSDALEVLYKKYYNSVLHLVISNNGDEHDAKDLYQETIIIVYEKFRYGNTQLTCSLKTFIYSIARNLWLKKLKGKQKGNVSITDHESFLNLATDLENATDNEKLFTQIEGALVNLGEPCRSLIDDFYMKNLSIANITEKYAYSNTDTAKTQKYKCLMRLKKMFFSTDKEEE
;
A
#
# COMPACT_ATOMS: atom_id res chain seq x y z
N MET A 1 -6.88 24.41 6.22
CA MET A 1 -6.01 24.39 5.02
C MET A 1 -6.81 24.95 3.85
N SER A 2 -6.30 25.99 3.17
CA SER A 2 -6.96 26.60 2.02
C SER A 2 -7.02 25.61 0.84
N ALA A 3 -8.11 25.65 0.05
CA ALA A 3 -8.25 24.86 -1.19
C ALA A 3 -7.07 25.12 -2.16
N ILE A 4 -6.53 26.33 -2.15
CA ILE A 4 -5.37 26.75 -2.95
C ILE A 4 -4.12 25.89 -2.66
N VAL A 5 -3.83 25.58 -1.38
CA VAL A 5 -2.65 24.78 -0.99
C VAL A 5 -2.78 23.33 -1.47
N ARG A 6 -4.00 22.77 -1.42
CA ARG A 6 -4.24 21.40 -1.95
C ARG A 6 -4.04 21.33 -3.46
N THR A 7 -4.45 22.35 -4.18
CA THR A 7 -4.29 22.41 -5.65
C THR A 7 -2.81 22.59 -6.03
N LEU A 8 -2.06 23.39 -5.27
CA LEU A 8 -0.63 23.62 -5.51
C LEU A 8 0.18 22.32 -5.44
N TYR A 9 -0.10 21.45 -4.45
CA TYR A 9 0.59 20.18 -4.21
C TYR A 9 -0.20 18.95 -4.72
N SER A 10 -0.97 19.11 -5.79
CA SER A 10 -1.65 17.99 -6.45
C SER A 10 -0.66 17.02 -7.10
N ASN A 11 0.43 17.58 -7.68
CA ASN A 11 1.53 16.82 -8.27
C ASN A 11 2.58 16.46 -7.21
N ASP A 12 3.04 15.20 -7.22
CA ASP A 12 4.05 14.68 -6.29
C ASP A 12 5.42 15.38 -6.47
N ASP A 13 5.80 15.77 -7.69
CA ASP A 13 7.06 16.49 -7.94
C ASP A 13 7.09 17.86 -7.27
N VAL A 14 5.96 18.61 -7.36
CA VAL A 14 5.82 19.91 -6.69
C VAL A 14 5.84 19.76 -5.18
N LEU A 15 5.24 18.69 -4.67
CA LEU A 15 5.25 18.38 -3.24
C LEU A 15 6.66 18.04 -2.76
N VAL A 16 7.41 17.22 -3.50
CA VAL A 16 8.81 16.90 -3.20
C VAL A 16 9.69 18.13 -3.21
N GLU A 17 9.51 19.02 -4.19
CA GLU A 17 10.27 20.27 -4.25
C GLU A 17 9.94 21.19 -3.06
N GLY A 18 8.66 21.25 -2.65
CA GLY A 18 8.25 21.95 -1.44
C GLY A 18 8.92 21.40 -0.17
N ILE A 19 9.09 20.07 -0.07
CA ILE A 19 9.79 19.41 1.03
C ILE A 19 11.29 19.76 1.02
N LYS A 20 11.93 19.74 -0.14
CA LYS A 20 13.35 20.12 -0.30
C LYS A 20 13.60 21.56 0.13
N LEU A 21 12.64 22.44 -0.13
CA LEU A 21 12.69 23.86 0.27
C LEU A 21 12.24 24.11 1.71
N ASP A 22 12.00 23.07 2.51
CA ASP A 22 11.55 23.14 3.91
C ASP A 22 10.25 23.93 4.10
N ARG A 23 9.31 23.79 3.17
CA ARG A 23 8.03 24.48 3.23
C ARG A 23 7.07 23.77 4.17
N SER A 24 6.61 24.46 5.20
CA SER A 24 5.68 23.93 6.21
C SER A 24 4.35 23.49 5.62
N ASP A 25 3.83 24.20 4.60
CA ASP A 25 2.61 23.85 3.90
C ASP A 25 2.74 22.55 3.09
N ALA A 26 3.92 22.27 2.51
CA ALA A 26 4.21 21.01 1.83
C ALA A 26 4.23 19.83 2.83
N LEU A 27 4.86 20.02 3.99
CA LEU A 27 4.89 19.00 5.05
C LEU A 27 3.50 18.71 5.60
N GLU A 28 2.65 19.74 5.77
CA GLU A 28 1.27 19.55 6.21
C GLU A 28 0.44 18.75 5.18
N VAL A 29 0.63 19.03 3.88
CA VAL A 29 -0.04 18.27 2.81
C VAL A 29 0.46 16.83 2.79
N LEU A 30 1.78 16.61 2.86
CA LEU A 30 2.39 15.29 2.92
C LEU A 30 1.78 14.47 4.05
N TYR A 31 1.73 15.05 5.26
CA TYR A 31 1.21 14.38 6.44
C TYR A 31 -0.25 13.95 6.29
N LYS A 32 -1.11 14.83 5.73
CA LYS A 32 -2.54 14.54 5.56
C LYS A 32 -2.84 13.59 4.39
N LYS A 33 -2.06 13.70 3.29
CA LYS A 33 -2.35 12.99 2.04
C LYS A 33 -2.14 11.48 2.16
N TYR A 34 -1.12 11.03 2.88
CA TYR A 34 -0.67 9.63 2.86
C TYR A 34 -0.90 8.86 4.16
N TYR A 35 -1.38 9.51 5.24
CA TYR A 35 -1.62 8.85 6.53
C TYR A 35 -2.51 7.62 6.44
N ASN A 36 -3.62 7.71 5.72
CA ASN A 36 -4.60 6.62 5.61
C ASN A 36 -4.00 5.34 5.01
N SER A 37 -3.05 5.47 4.08
CA SER A 37 -2.37 4.32 3.48
C SER A 37 -1.50 3.57 4.51
N VAL A 38 -0.85 4.31 5.42
CA VAL A 38 -0.03 3.72 6.48
C VAL A 38 -0.90 3.19 7.63
N LEU A 39 -1.97 3.89 7.97
CA LEU A 39 -2.97 3.41 8.94
C LEU A 39 -3.51 2.04 8.50
N HIS A 40 -3.91 1.92 7.24
CA HIS A 40 -4.40 0.66 6.70
C HIS A 40 -3.33 -0.45 6.76
N LEU A 41 -2.08 -0.12 6.40
CA LEU A 41 -0.96 -1.07 6.50
C LEU A 41 -0.85 -1.65 7.92
N VAL A 42 -0.88 -0.79 8.93
CA VAL A 42 -0.67 -1.18 10.33
C VAL A 42 -1.85 -1.99 10.86
N ILE A 43 -3.08 -1.48 10.67
CA ILE A 43 -4.30 -2.17 11.13
C ILE A 43 -4.44 -3.56 10.47
N SER A 44 -4.15 -3.66 9.17
CA SER A 44 -4.20 -4.94 8.44
C SER A 44 -3.12 -5.94 8.86
N ASN A 45 -2.13 -5.49 9.62
CA ASN A 45 -1.00 -6.30 10.09
C ASN A 45 -0.89 -6.34 11.62
N ASN A 46 -2.04 -6.42 12.31
CA ASN A 46 -2.15 -6.60 13.75
C ASN A 46 -1.60 -5.43 14.61
N GLY A 47 -1.53 -4.23 14.05
CA GLY A 47 -1.29 -3.01 14.82
C GLY A 47 -2.57 -2.25 15.11
N ASP A 48 -2.47 -1.20 15.88
CA ASP A 48 -3.55 -0.29 16.21
C ASP A 48 -3.31 1.13 15.67
N GLU A 49 -4.24 2.05 15.92
CA GLU A 49 -4.14 3.43 15.44
C GLU A 49 -2.97 4.18 16.07
N HIS A 50 -2.58 3.86 17.32
CA HIS A 50 -1.44 4.45 18.00
C HIS A 50 -0.15 3.99 17.31
N ASP A 51 -0.01 2.70 17.07
CA ASP A 51 1.09 2.13 16.29
C ASP A 51 1.21 2.78 14.91
N ALA A 52 0.07 3.07 14.25
CA ALA A 52 0.05 3.71 12.94
C ALA A 52 0.52 5.18 12.99
N LYS A 53 0.12 5.93 14.00
CA LYS A 53 0.57 7.31 14.19
C LYS A 53 2.07 7.39 14.42
N ASP A 54 2.59 6.56 15.30
CA ASP A 54 4.03 6.51 15.62
C ASP A 54 4.85 6.11 14.39
N LEU A 55 4.41 5.05 13.69
CA LEU A 55 5.06 4.59 12.47
C LEU A 55 5.05 5.65 11.39
N TYR A 56 3.93 6.37 11.24
CA TYR A 56 3.81 7.40 10.22
C TYR A 56 4.70 8.60 10.51
N GLN A 57 4.79 9.04 11.77
CA GLN A 57 5.72 10.10 12.18
C GLN A 57 7.16 9.72 11.84
N GLU A 58 7.60 8.51 12.21
CA GLU A 58 8.94 8.01 11.87
C GLU A 58 9.16 7.95 10.35
N THR A 59 8.15 7.50 9.61
CA THR A 59 8.19 7.46 8.15
C THR A 59 8.36 8.86 7.54
N ILE A 60 7.60 9.85 8.01
CA ILE A 60 7.67 11.24 7.52
C ILE A 60 9.03 11.87 7.82
N ILE A 61 9.61 11.61 8.98
CA ILE A 61 10.96 12.10 9.32
C ILE A 61 11.98 11.54 8.31
N ILE A 62 11.95 10.25 8.04
CA ILE A 62 12.87 9.61 7.06
C ILE A 62 12.66 10.17 5.65
N VAL A 63 11.40 10.35 5.23
CA VAL A 63 11.07 10.95 3.91
C VAL A 63 11.61 12.37 3.82
N TYR A 64 11.38 13.19 4.85
CA TYR A 64 11.89 14.55 4.93
C TYR A 64 13.43 14.59 4.83
N GLU A 65 14.13 13.80 5.64
CA GLU A 65 15.60 13.74 5.65
C GLU A 65 16.15 13.32 4.29
N LYS A 66 15.55 12.33 3.64
CA LYS A 66 15.96 11.84 2.32
C LYS A 66 15.82 12.90 1.23
N PHE A 67 14.77 13.71 1.24
CA PHE A 67 14.58 14.77 0.26
C PHE A 67 15.33 16.05 0.61
N ARG A 68 15.38 16.40 1.90
CA ARG A 68 16.02 17.65 2.35
C ARG A 68 17.54 17.60 2.30
N TYR A 69 18.12 16.50 2.76
CA TYR A 69 19.58 16.34 2.93
C TYR A 69 20.17 15.29 2.01
N GLY A 70 19.37 14.39 1.47
CA GLY A 70 19.78 13.38 0.50
C GLY A 70 19.61 13.85 -0.95
N ASN A 71 20.35 13.24 -1.86
CA ASN A 71 20.17 13.46 -3.30
C ASN A 71 19.18 12.43 -3.88
N THR A 72 18.04 12.24 -3.18
CA THR A 72 17.06 11.22 -3.55
C THR A 72 16.22 11.70 -4.73
N GLN A 73 16.25 10.95 -5.83
CA GLN A 73 15.32 11.08 -6.95
C GLN A 73 14.23 10.02 -6.82
N LEU A 74 12.99 10.42 -7.05
CA LEU A 74 11.88 9.47 -7.09
C LEU A 74 11.95 8.66 -8.40
N THR A 75 11.97 7.34 -8.25
CA THR A 75 11.84 6.38 -9.38
C THR A 75 10.46 5.74 -9.43
N CYS A 76 9.57 6.12 -8.49
CA CYS A 76 8.19 5.65 -8.36
C CYS A 76 7.33 6.78 -7.78
N SER A 77 6.01 6.59 -7.65
CA SER A 77 5.14 7.59 -7.02
C SER A 77 5.57 7.87 -5.57
N LEU A 78 5.34 9.10 -5.09
CA LEU A 78 5.63 9.46 -3.70
C LEU A 78 4.85 8.59 -2.71
N LYS A 79 3.63 8.19 -3.06
CA LYS A 79 2.82 7.24 -2.29
C LYS A 79 3.53 5.91 -2.10
N THR A 80 4.04 5.32 -3.20
CA THR A 80 4.79 4.05 -3.18
C THR A 80 6.06 4.18 -2.36
N PHE A 81 6.79 5.29 -2.51
CA PHE A 81 8.00 5.56 -1.74
C PHE A 81 7.74 5.61 -0.23
N ILE A 82 6.73 6.39 0.21
CA ILE A 82 6.31 6.49 1.61
C ILE A 82 5.87 5.13 2.15
N TYR A 83 5.01 4.43 1.39
CA TYR A 83 4.51 3.12 1.78
C TYR A 83 5.63 2.08 1.96
N SER A 84 6.63 2.08 1.08
CA SER A 84 7.78 1.16 1.17
C SER A 84 8.61 1.39 2.44
N ILE A 85 8.83 2.65 2.83
CA ILE A 85 9.53 3.00 4.07
C ILE A 85 8.70 2.56 5.28
N ALA A 86 7.42 2.94 5.33
CA ALA A 86 6.52 2.57 6.41
C ALA A 86 6.43 1.04 6.59
N ARG A 87 6.34 0.30 5.49
CA ARG A 87 6.32 -1.16 5.51
C ARG A 87 7.59 -1.75 6.09
N ASN A 88 8.74 -1.28 5.67
CA ASN A 88 10.02 -1.78 6.18
C ASN A 88 10.17 -1.51 7.67
N LEU A 89 9.76 -0.33 8.15
CA LEU A 89 9.74 0.00 9.57
C LEU A 89 8.76 -0.88 10.34
N TRP A 90 7.56 -1.10 9.81
CA TRP A 90 6.55 -1.96 10.44
C TRP A 90 7.02 -3.41 10.56
N LEU A 91 7.61 -3.98 9.50
CA LEU A 91 8.18 -5.32 9.52
C LEU A 91 9.31 -5.44 10.55
N LYS A 92 10.17 -4.42 10.68
CA LYS A 92 11.21 -4.37 11.71
C LYS A 92 10.60 -4.35 13.12
N LYS A 93 9.53 -3.55 13.34
CA LYS A 93 8.80 -3.47 14.60
C LYS A 93 8.14 -4.81 14.97
N LEU A 94 7.51 -5.47 13.98
CA LEU A 94 6.93 -6.81 14.18
C LEU A 94 7.98 -7.88 14.52
N LYS A 95 9.13 -7.88 13.84
CA LYS A 95 10.24 -8.78 14.17
C LYS A 95 10.78 -8.57 15.57
N GLY A 96 10.79 -7.33 16.04
CA GLY A 96 11.18 -6.99 17.43
C GLY A 96 10.16 -7.42 18.48
N LYS A 97 8.86 -7.37 18.14
CA LYS A 97 7.76 -7.83 19.04
C LYS A 97 7.59 -9.36 19.07
N GLN A 98 8.05 -10.08 18.05
CA GLN A 98 7.89 -11.53 17.91
C GLN A 98 9.25 -12.23 17.84
N LYS A 99 9.64 -12.90 18.93
CA LYS A 99 10.61 -14.00 18.91
C LYS A 99 9.93 -15.29 18.39
N GLY A 100 9.34 -15.28 17.19
CA GLY A 100 8.67 -16.45 16.65
C GLY A 100 8.01 -16.14 15.30
N ASN A 101 8.43 -16.88 14.27
CA ASN A 101 7.88 -17.10 12.94
C ASN A 101 6.72 -16.22 12.47
N VAL A 102 7.01 -15.11 11.78
CA VAL A 102 6.06 -14.47 10.86
C VAL A 102 6.60 -14.67 9.44
N SER A 103 5.84 -15.37 8.62
CA SER A 103 6.13 -15.55 7.20
C SER A 103 6.03 -14.18 6.50
N ILE A 104 7.17 -13.68 6.04
CA ILE A 104 7.35 -12.36 5.42
C ILE A 104 6.84 -12.36 3.95
N THR A 105 6.56 -13.54 3.40
CA THR A 105 6.34 -13.76 1.98
C THR A 105 5.03 -13.20 1.42
N ASP A 106 4.01 -13.01 2.26
CA ASP A 106 2.66 -12.69 1.77
C ASP A 106 2.48 -11.24 1.32
N HIS A 107 3.27 -10.31 1.89
CA HIS A 107 3.18 -8.88 1.55
C HIS A 107 4.09 -8.44 0.40
N GLU A 108 5.18 -9.16 0.17
CA GLU A 108 6.14 -8.84 -0.88
C GLU A 108 5.54 -8.98 -2.28
N SER A 109 4.69 -9.99 -2.46
CA SER A 109 4.01 -10.26 -3.72
C SER A 109 2.97 -9.18 -4.10
N PHE A 110 2.27 -8.62 -3.11
CA PHE A 110 1.30 -7.55 -3.38
C PHE A 110 1.96 -6.21 -3.67
N LEU A 111 3.06 -5.89 -2.98
CA LEU A 111 3.80 -4.65 -3.23
C LEU A 111 4.45 -4.65 -4.61
N ASN A 112 4.98 -5.79 -5.04
CA ASN A 112 5.51 -5.92 -6.38
C ASN A 112 4.38 -5.69 -7.41
N LEU A 113 3.20 -6.25 -7.20
CA LEU A 113 2.04 -6.01 -8.05
C LEU A 113 1.61 -4.53 -8.04
N ALA A 114 1.50 -3.90 -6.87
CA ALA A 114 1.11 -2.50 -6.76
C ALA A 114 2.15 -1.55 -7.39
N THR A 115 3.45 -1.87 -7.24
CA THR A 115 4.54 -1.10 -7.85
C THR A 115 4.56 -1.30 -9.37
N ASP A 116 4.34 -2.52 -9.85
CA ASP A 116 4.24 -2.82 -11.28
C ASP A 116 3.04 -2.09 -11.91
N LEU A 117 1.92 -1.99 -11.18
CA LEU A 117 0.71 -1.28 -11.58
C LEU A 117 0.87 0.25 -11.60
N GLU A 118 1.65 0.83 -10.67
CA GLU A 118 1.91 2.29 -10.60
C GLU A 118 2.92 2.75 -11.65
N ASN A 119 3.80 1.86 -12.14
CA ASN A 119 4.78 2.16 -13.19
C ASN A 119 4.20 2.10 -14.61
N ALA A 120 2.98 1.62 -14.78
CA ALA A 120 2.33 1.58 -16.07
C ALA A 120 1.80 2.96 -16.47
N THR A 121 2.35 3.51 -17.55
CA THR A 121 2.05 4.84 -18.08
C THR A 121 0.65 4.98 -18.69
N ASP A 122 -0.12 3.92 -18.76
CA ASP A 122 -1.46 3.90 -19.37
C ASP A 122 -2.51 3.40 -18.36
N ASN A 123 -2.87 4.31 -17.43
CA ASN A 123 -3.77 4.02 -16.32
C ASN A 123 -5.16 3.48 -16.76
N GLU A 124 -5.63 3.82 -17.95
CA GLU A 124 -6.96 3.43 -18.42
C GLU A 124 -7.00 1.97 -18.91
N LYS A 125 -5.98 1.54 -19.69
CA LYS A 125 -5.82 0.13 -20.09
C LYS A 125 -5.58 -0.77 -18.89
N LEU A 126 -4.73 -0.33 -17.98
CA LEU A 126 -4.42 -1.03 -16.75
C LEU A 126 -5.66 -1.25 -15.88
N PHE A 127 -6.50 -0.22 -15.75
CA PHE A 127 -7.74 -0.31 -14.97
C PHE A 127 -8.70 -1.35 -15.59
N THR A 128 -8.84 -1.35 -16.90
CA THR A 128 -9.66 -2.32 -17.63
C THR A 128 -9.13 -3.75 -17.52
N GLN A 129 -7.81 -3.94 -17.54
CA GLN A 129 -7.18 -5.25 -17.35
C GLN A 129 -7.38 -5.77 -15.92
N ILE A 130 -7.26 -4.91 -14.90
CA ILE A 130 -7.51 -5.27 -13.50
C ILE A 130 -8.98 -5.65 -13.30
N GLU A 131 -9.91 -4.86 -13.82
CA GLU A 131 -11.35 -5.18 -13.76
C GLU A 131 -11.65 -6.52 -14.43
N GLY A 132 -11.09 -6.76 -15.61
CA GLY A 132 -11.21 -8.03 -16.33
C GLY A 132 -10.65 -9.21 -15.54
N ALA A 133 -9.46 -9.06 -14.95
CA ALA A 133 -8.84 -10.08 -14.10
C ALA A 133 -9.65 -10.35 -12.81
N LEU A 134 -10.22 -9.31 -12.20
CA LEU A 134 -11.09 -9.44 -11.02
C LEU A 134 -12.41 -10.15 -11.36
N VAL A 135 -13.01 -9.87 -12.51
CA VAL A 135 -14.23 -10.57 -12.98
C VAL A 135 -13.93 -12.05 -13.19
N ASN A 136 -12.81 -12.38 -13.83
CA ASN A 136 -12.39 -13.75 -14.13
C ASN A 136 -11.87 -14.52 -12.90
N LEU A 137 -11.51 -13.83 -11.82
CA LEU A 137 -10.99 -14.46 -10.60
C LEU A 137 -12.00 -15.42 -9.98
N GLY A 138 -13.29 -15.11 -10.09
CA GLY A 138 -14.40 -15.88 -9.52
C GLY A 138 -14.51 -15.77 -8.00
N GLU A 139 -15.66 -16.28 -7.49
CA GLU A 139 -15.90 -16.31 -6.04
C GLU A 139 -15.23 -17.53 -5.39
N PRO A 140 -14.83 -17.47 -4.12
CA PRO A 140 -14.95 -16.31 -3.21
C PRO A 140 -13.79 -15.33 -3.29
N CYS A 141 -12.83 -15.55 -4.20
CA CYS A 141 -11.61 -14.74 -4.28
C CYS A 141 -11.89 -13.28 -4.63
N ARG A 142 -12.81 -13.04 -5.56
CA ARG A 142 -13.20 -11.67 -5.95
C ARG A 142 -13.74 -10.89 -4.75
N SER A 143 -14.73 -11.44 -4.06
CA SER A 143 -15.32 -10.80 -2.88
C SER A 143 -14.31 -10.62 -1.76
N LEU A 144 -13.41 -11.57 -1.55
CA LEU A 144 -12.40 -11.49 -0.50
C LEU A 144 -11.36 -10.39 -0.78
N ILE A 145 -10.92 -10.25 -2.04
CA ILE A 145 -10.02 -9.18 -2.47
C ILE A 145 -10.72 -7.82 -2.35
N ASP A 146 -11.95 -7.70 -2.81
CA ASP A 146 -12.76 -6.47 -2.72
C ASP A 146 -12.96 -6.05 -1.25
N ASP A 147 -13.37 -6.97 -0.40
CA ASP A 147 -13.59 -6.71 1.03
C ASP A 147 -12.31 -6.23 1.73
N PHE A 148 -11.17 -6.83 1.43
CA PHE A 148 -9.92 -6.46 2.08
C PHE A 148 -9.34 -5.16 1.51
N TYR A 149 -9.26 -5.00 0.18
CA TYR A 149 -8.53 -3.88 -0.44
C TYR A 149 -9.40 -2.67 -0.76
N MET A 150 -10.69 -2.86 -1.09
CA MET A 150 -11.61 -1.76 -1.42
C MET A 150 -12.42 -1.33 -0.21
N LYS A 151 -12.99 -2.28 0.54
CA LYS A 151 -13.82 -2.00 1.72
C LYS A 151 -13.02 -1.91 3.02
N ASN A 152 -11.71 -2.18 2.98
CA ASN A 152 -10.80 -2.09 4.13
C ASN A 152 -11.23 -2.94 5.34
N LEU A 153 -11.82 -4.12 5.10
CA LEU A 153 -12.17 -5.03 6.18
C LEU A 153 -10.91 -5.62 6.82
N SER A 154 -10.88 -5.67 8.15
CA SER A 154 -9.80 -6.33 8.88
C SER A 154 -9.78 -7.84 8.62
N ILE A 155 -8.63 -8.48 8.82
CA ILE A 155 -8.54 -9.94 8.71
C ILE A 155 -9.49 -10.65 9.71
N ALA A 156 -9.72 -10.06 10.89
CA ALA A 156 -10.67 -10.58 11.86
C ALA A 156 -12.11 -10.56 11.29
N ASN A 157 -12.53 -9.44 10.70
CA ASN A 157 -13.86 -9.32 10.08
C ASN A 157 -14.01 -10.24 8.87
N ILE A 158 -12.94 -10.43 8.09
CA ILE A 158 -12.91 -11.39 6.97
C ILE A 158 -13.02 -12.82 7.50
N THR A 159 -12.33 -13.16 8.59
CA THR A 159 -12.41 -14.49 9.23
C THR A 159 -13.83 -14.81 9.61
N GLU A 160 -14.51 -13.87 10.25
CA GLU A 160 -15.91 -14.01 10.66
C GLU A 160 -16.84 -14.08 9.44
N LYS A 161 -16.75 -13.14 8.51
CA LYS A 161 -17.62 -13.05 7.33
C LYS A 161 -17.58 -14.30 6.45
N TYR A 162 -16.39 -14.88 6.27
CA TYR A 162 -16.20 -16.06 5.41
C TYR A 162 -16.16 -17.37 6.22
N ALA A 163 -16.47 -17.33 7.51
CA ALA A 163 -16.47 -18.48 8.42
C ALA A 163 -15.15 -19.29 8.38
N TYR A 164 -14.01 -18.60 8.29
CA TYR A 164 -12.71 -19.27 8.38
C TYR A 164 -12.42 -19.70 9.81
N SER A 165 -11.72 -20.81 9.97
CA SER A 165 -11.41 -21.40 11.29
C SER A 165 -10.56 -20.48 12.18
N ASN A 166 -9.73 -19.63 11.58
CA ASN A 166 -8.86 -18.66 12.28
C ASN A 166 -8.34 -17.60 11.30
N THR A 167 -7.71 -16.57 11.85
CA THR A 167 -7.14 -15.46 11.07
C THR A 167 -6.00 -15.89 10.13
N ASP A 168 -5.26 -16.95 10.45
CA ASP A 168 -4.17 -17.44 9.60
C ASP A 168 -4.71 -18.17 8.38
N THR A 169 -5.84 -18.86 8.52
CA THR A 169 -6.57 -19.42 7.38
C THR A 169 -7.07 -18.31 6.46
N ALA A 170 -7.64 -17.23 7.01
CA ALA A 170 -8.08 -16.08 6.23
C ALA A 170 -6.92 -15.40 5.48
N LYS A 171 -5.77 -15.21 6.15
CA LYS A 171 -4.54 -14.67 5.52
C LYS A 171 -4.07 -15.56 4.37
N THR A 172 -4.02 -16.87 4.59
CA THR A 172 -3.60 -17.84 3.58
C THR A 172 -4.53 -17.84 2.36
N GLN A 173 -5.85 -17.79 2.57
CA GLN A 173 -6.81 -17.71 1.47
C GLN A 173 -6.70 -16.37 0.71
N LYS A 174 -6.58 -15.25 1.43
CA LYS A 174 -6.30 -13.95 0.81
C LYS A 174 -5.07 -14.01 -0.09
N TYR A 175 -3.97 -14.58 0.42
CA TYR A 175 -2.73 -14.74 -0.36
C TYR A 175 -2.94 -15.59 -1.61
N LYS A 176 -3.60 -16.75 -1.50
CA LYS A 176 -3.89 -17.61 -2.66
C LYS A 176 -4.73 -16.87 -3.72
N CYS A 177 -5.73 -16.11 -3.29
CA CYS A 177 -6.56 -15.32 -4.17
C CYS A 177 -5.75 -14.22 -4.88
N LEU A 178 -4.85 -13.56 -4.16
CA LEU A 178 -3.97 -12.54 -4.71
C LEU A 178 -2.99 -13.12 -5.74
N MET A 179 -2.38 -14.27 -5.44
CA MET A 179 -1.48 -14.95 -6.39
C MET A 179 -2.21 -15.40 -7.66
N ARG A 180 -3.47 -15.84 -7.51
CA ARG A 180 -4.32 -16.19 -8.66
C ARG A 180 -4.64 -14.97 -9.52
N LEU A 181 -5.00 -13.83 -8.89
CA LEU A 181 -5.22 -12.57 -9.57
C LEU A 181 -3.95 -12.13 -10.33
N LYS A 182 -2.80 -12.15 -9.66
CA LYS A 182 -1.51 -11.83 -10.27
C LYS A 182 -1.21 -12.69 -11.50
N LYS A 183 -1.43 -14.00 -11.40
CA LYS A 183 -1.23 -14.90 -12.53
C LYS A 183 -2.14 -14.57 -13.71
N MET A 184 -3.41 -14.26 -13.45
CA MET A 184 -4.38 -13.90 -14.49
C MET A 184 -4.02 -12.57 -15.14
N PHE A 185 -3.62 -11.56 -14.36
CA PHE A 185 -3.20 -10.27 -14.87
C PHE A 185 -2.01 -10.37 -15.84
N PHE A 186 -0.94 -11.04 -15.43
CA PHE A 186 0.28 -11.17 -16.26
C PHE A 186 0.18 -12.23 -17.37
N SER A 187 -0.85 -13.10 -17.40
CA SER A 187 -1.06 -14.01 -18.52
C SER A 187 -1.78 -13.34 -19.70
N THR A 188 -2.48 -12.25 -19.46
CA THR A 188 -3.16 -11.47 -20.51
C THR A 188 -2.16 -10.70 -21.39
N ASP A 189 -0.99 -10.33 -20.86
CA ASP A 189 0.06 -9.61 -21.60
C ASP A 189 0.84 -10.49 -22.61
N LYS A 190 0.61 -11.82 -22.63
CA LYS A 190 1.31 -12.76 -23.54
C LYS A 190 0.53 -13.14 -24.79
N GLU A 191 -0.70 -12.68 -24.92
CA GLU A 191 -1.55 -12.98 -26.08
C GLU A 191 -1.63 -11.84 -27.11
N GLU A 192 -0.90 -10.72 -26.91
CA GLU A 192 -0.87 -9.58 -27.83
C GLU A 192 0.51 -9.36 -28.53
N GLU A 193 1.42 -10.36 -28.55
CA GLU A 193 2.62 -10.33 -29.40
C GLU A 193 2.51 -11.21 -30.64
#